data_3e169ec1324054924bbdd211627df931
#
_entry.id   3e169ec1324054924bbdd211627df931
#
_cell.length_a   1.000
_cell.length_b   1.000
_cell.length_c   1.000
_cell.angle_alpha   90.00
_cell.angle_beta   90.00
_cell.angle_gamma   90.00
#
_symmetry.space_group_name_H-M   'P 1'
#
loop_
_entity.id
_entity.type
_entity.pdbx_description
1 polymer ?
#
loop_
_entity_poly.entity_id
_entity_poly.type
_entity_poly.pdbx_seq_one_letter_code
_entity_poly.pdbx_strand_id
1 'polypeptide(L)'
;ILNVDVTAYIYGYHGDLNDDCRTVAECLQGAGYGTYISGKWHVSREKSSWPRQRGFDRFYGMIGGGASYWTPKLTLDNKAIKPGEDYYLTEGITKHANLFLNEHFKNSSDKPFFLYLAHYAPHLPLHARPEDIAKYRGKFKKGWDKLREEKYQRMVEMGVIDASVKLSKKVSLVKDWDKLDPKRQQAMELRMAIYAAMIDSMDRGIGELITTLKKHD
;
A
#
# COMPACT_ATOMS: atom_id res chain seq x y z
N ILE A 1 -19.12 -7.87 5.59
CA ILE A 1 -18.46 -8.76 6.57
C ILE A 1 -17.94 -9.96 5.78
N LEU A 2 -16.79 -10.48 6.16
CA LEU A 2 -16.15 -11.60 5.45
C LEU A 2 -16.81 -12.93 5.82
N ASN A 3 -17.14 -13.75 4.83
CA ASN A 3 -17.44 -15.15 5.07
C ASN A 3 -16.15 -15.84 5.53
N VAL A 4 -16.14 -16.32 6.75
CA VAL A 4 -14.97 -16.94 7.37
C VAL A 4 -15.03 -18.44 7.16
N ASP A 5 -14.02 -18.99 6.48
CA ASP A 5 -13.81 -20.44 6.49
C ASP A 5 -13.24 -20.85 7.86
N VAL A 6 -14.13 -21.38 8.70
CA VAL A 6 -13.80 -21.83 10.06
C VAL A 6 -12.82 -23.00 10.12
N THR A 7 -12.50 -23.63 9.00
CA THR A 7 -11.59 -24.79 8.95
C THR A 7 -10.12 -24.38 8.93
N ALA A 8 -9.79 -23.11 8.69
CA ALA A 8 -8.42 -22.66 8.44
C ALA A 8 -7.71 -22.06 9.64
N TYR A 9 -8.24 -22.07 10.85
CA TYR A 9 -7.66 -21.49 12.09
C TYR A 9 -7.24 -20.00 12.02
N ILE A 10 -7.57 -19.28 10.94
CA ILE A 10 -7.21 -17.87 10.72
C ILE A 10 -8.50 -17.10 10.48
N TYR A 11 -9.22 -16.84 11.56
CA TYR A 11 -10.48 -16.11 11.54
C TYR A 11 -10.33 -14.74 10.87
N GLY A 12 -11.19 -14.44 9.91
CA GLY A 12 -11.25 -13.14 9.25
C GLY A 12 -10.14 -12.86 8.23
N TYR A 13 -9.22 -13.79 7.99
CA TYR A 13 -8.10 -13.59 7.07
C TYR A 13 -8.33 -14.18 5.67
N HIS A 14 -9.17 -15.20 5.58
CA HIS A 14 -9.59 -15.83 4.34
C HIS A 14 -11.10 -15.77 4.24
N GLY A 15 -11.61 -15.16 3.21
CA GLY A 15 -13.03 -15.11 2.96
C GLY A 15 -13.36 -14.13 1.86
N ASP A 16 -14.52 -14.35 1.27
CA ASP A 16 -15.07 -13.46 0.28
C ASP A 16 -16.05 -12.50 0.94
N LEU A 17 -16.19 -11.30 0.37
CA LEU A 17 -17.24 -10.38 0.78
C LEU A 17 -18.58 -11.04 0.47
N ASN A 18 -19.44 -11.15 1.48
CA ASN A 18 -20.82 -11.61 1.30
C ASN A 18 -21.72 -10.45 0.85
N ASP A 19 -22.96 -10.79 0.52
CA ASP A 19 -23.95 -9.84 0.01
C ASP A 19 -24.68 -9.07 1.14
N ASP A 20 -24.39 -9.36 2.41
CA ASP A 20 -25.01 -8.71 3.57
C ASP A 20 -24.53 -7.28 3.80
N CYS A 21 -23.44 -6.86 3.13
CA CYS A 21 -22.91 -5.50 3.21
C CYS A 21 -22.64 -4.91 1.83
N ARG A 22 -22.94 -3.65 1.67
CA ARG A 22 -22.51 -2.87 0.51
C ARG A 22 -21.10 -2.31 0.76
N THR A 23 -20.29 -2.28 -0.29
CA THR A 23 -19.04 -1.56 -0.26
C THR A 23 -19.28 -0.06 -0.41
N VAL A 24 -18.32 0.77 0.01
CA VAL A 24 -18.39 2.21 -0.24
C VAL A 24 -18.45 2.52 -1.74
N ALA A 25 -17.78 1.72 -2.56
CA ALA A 25 -17.80 1.87 -4.02
C ALA A 25 -19.19 1.61 -4.61
N GLU A 26 -19.90 0.56 -4.17
CA GLU A 26 -21.30 0.28 -4.59
C GLU A 26 -22.23 1.43 -4.21
N CYS A 27 -22.07 2.02 -3.03
CA CYS A 27 -22.88 3.17 -2.61
C CYS A 27 -22.60 4.41 -3.47
N LEU A 28 -21.33 4.73 -3.71
CA LEU A 28 -20.94 5.91 -4.49
C LEU A 28 -21.24 5.74 -5.98
N GLN A 29 -21.06 4.56 -6.55
CA GLN A 29 -21.45 4.25 -7.92
C GLN A 29 -22.95 4.49 -8.12
N GLY A 30 -23.80 4.01 -7.17
CA GLY A 30 -25.24 4.28 -7.17
C GLY A 30 -25.60 5.75 -7.04
N ALA A 31 -24.71 6.58 -6.47
CA ALA A 31 -24.85 8.03 -6.37
C ALA A 31 -24.27 8.79 -7.60
N GLY A 32 -23.83 8.08 -8.64
CA GLY A 32 -23.33 8.67 -9.89
C GLY A 32 -21.84 8.99 -9.92
N TYR A 33 -21.07 8.55 -8.93
CA TYR A 33 -19.61 8.69 -8.94
C TYR A 33 -18.96 7.74 -9.94
N GLY A 34 -17.87 8.17 -10.58
CA GLY A 34 -16.89 7.26 -11.16
C GLY A 34 -16.10 6.58 -10.05
N THR A 35 -15.98 5.26 -10.08
CA THR A 35 -15.38 4.50 -8.96
C THR A 35 -14.19 3.67 -9.42
N TYR A 36 -13.02 3.93 -8.85
CA TYR A 36 -11.75 3.37 -9.30
C TYR A 36 -10.95 2.79 -8.15
N ILE A 37 -10.23 1.69 -8.42
CA ILE A 37 -9.25 1.12 -7.49
C ILE A 37 -7.98 0.76 -8.25
N SER A 38 -6.84 1.18 -7.71
CA SER A 38 -5.52 0.74 -8.15
C SER A 38 -4.72 0.21 -6.98
N GLY A 39 -4.36 -1.08 -7.01
CA GLY A 39 -3.56 -1.73 -5.97
C GLY A 39 -4.09 -3.07 -5.51
N LYS A 40 -3.99 -3.34 -4.20
CA LYS A 40 -4.33 -4.61 -3.58
C LYS A 40 -5.80 -4.67 -3.18
N TRP A 41 -6.48 -5.78 -3.56
CA TRP A 41 -7.84 -6.08 -3.11
C TRP A 41 -7.89 -6.90 -1.81
N HIS A 42 -7.41 -8.12 -1.84
CA HIS A 42 -7.22 -9.06 -0.72
C HIS A 42 -8.48 -9.55 0.03
N VAL A 43 -9.66 -9.21 -0.38
CA VAL A 43 -10.90 -9.57 0.34
C VAL A 43 -11.81 -10.50 -0.47
N SER A 44 -11.23 -11.19 -1.47
CA SER A 44 -11.97 -12.12 -2.30
C SER A 44 -11.05 -13.10 -3.04
N ARG A 45 -11.51 -14.34 -3.15
CA ARG A 45 -10.96 -15.35 -4.04
C ARG A 45 -11.88 -15.57 -5.24
N GLU A 46 -13.19 -15.55 -4.98
CA GLU A 46 -14.22 -15.76 -5.98
C GLU A 46 -14.40 -14.51 -6.83
N LYS A 47 -14.57 -14.72 -8.15
CA LYS A 47 -14.68 -13.62 -9.11
C LYS A 47 -15.94 -12.78 -8.89
N SER A 48 -17.00 -13.36 -8.33
CA SER A 48 -18.23 -12.65 -7.95
C SER A 48 -18.01 -11.52 -6.94
N SER A 49 -16.93 -11.61 -6.14
CA SER A 49 -16.56 -10.61 -5.13
C SER A 49 -15.32 -9.80 -5.50
N TRP A 50 -14.90 -9.82 -6.79
CA TRP A 50 -13.80 -8.97 -7.24
C TRP A 50 -14.20 -7.49 -7.33
N PRO A 51 -13.25 -6.53 -7.41
CA PRO A 51 -13.55 -5.10 -7.39
C PRO A 51 -14.63 -4.66 -8.37
N ARG A 52 -14.58 -5.17 -9.62
CA ARG A 52 -15.56 -4.84 -10.67
C ARG A 52 -17.00 -5.31 -10.32
N GLN A 53 -17.15 -6.37 -9.58
CA GLN A 53 -18.43 -6.90 -9.11
C GLN A 53 -18.88 -6.27 -7.80
N ARG A 54 -17.97 -5.50 -7.14
CA ARG A 54 -18.22 -4.84 -5.87
C ARG A 54 -18.13 -3.32 -5.98
N GLY A 55 -18.66 -2.78 -7.10
CA GLY A 55 -18.95 -1.37 -7.29
C GLY A 55 -17.82 -0.51 -7.84
N PHE A 56 -16.70 -1.08 -8.28
CA PHE A 56 -15.64 -0.32 -8.96
C PHE A 56 -15.78 -0.39 -10.48
N ASP A 57 -15.80 0.76 -11.14
CA ASP A 57 -15.85 0.88 -12.62
C ASP A 57 -14.55 0.43 -13.27
N ARG A 58 -13.42 0.64 -12.61
CA ARG A 58 -12.09 0.20 -13.07
C ARG A 58 -11.29 -0.39 -11.92
N PHE A 59 -10.51 -1.40 -12.24
CA PHE A 59 -9.56 -2.04 -11.33
C PHE A 59 -8.24 -2.33 -12.02
N TYR A 60 -7.16 -2.02 -11.32
CA TYR A 60 -5.83 -2.51 -11.64
C TYR A 60 -5.13 -2.97 -10.38
N GLY A 61 -4.54 -4.16 -10.40
CA GLY A 61 -3.73 -4.60 -9.26
C GLY A 61 -3.81 -6.09 -8.99
N MET A 62 -3.70 -6.44 -7.72
CA MET A 62 -3.68 -7.82 -7.25
C MET A 62 -4.98 -8.17 -6.53
N ILE A 63 -5.58 -9.29 -6.92
CA ILE A 63 -6.72 -9.86 -6.19
C ILE A 63 -6.25 -10.48 -4.86
N GLY A 64 -5.13 -11.20 -4.87
CA GLY A 64 -4.61 -11.90 -3.69
C GLY A 64 -3.81 -11.02 -2.72
N GLY A 65 -3.42 -11.61 -1.59
CA GLY A 65 -2.78 -10.91 -0.46
C GLY A 65 -1.28 -10.69 -0.57
N GLY A 66 -0.56 -11.48 -1.34
CA GLY A 66 0.90 -11.44 -1.42
C GLY A 66 1.43 -11.47 -2.85
N ALA A 67 2.52 -10.76 -3.11
CA ALA A 67 3.15 -10.73 -4.41
C ALA A 67 4.65 -10.37 -4.36
N SER A 68 5.37 -10.75 -5.40
CA SER A 68 6.62 -10.09 -5.77
C SER A 68 6.33 -8.69 -6.30
N TYR A 69 7.18 -7.70 -6.01
CA TYR A 69 7.04 -6.36 -6.59
C TYR A 69 7.47 -6.31 -8.07
N TRP A 70 8.25 -7.30 -8.51
CA TRP A 70 8.79 -7.38 -9.88
C TRP A 70 7.93 -8.24 -10.79
N THR A 71 7.35 -9.31 -10.26
CA THR A 71 6.58 -10.30 -11.03
C THR A 71 5.25 -10.62 -10.36
N PRO A 72 4.39 -9.64 -10.08
CA PRO A 72 3.09 -9.88 -9.45
C PRO A 72 2.11 -10.54 -10.43
N LYS A 73 1.14 -11.28 -9.88
CA LYS A 73 -0.05 -11.66 -10.65
C LYS A 73 -1.00 -10.47 -10.72
N LEU A 74 -1.13 -9.88 -11.88
CA LEU A 74 -1.92 -8.66 -12.10
C LEU A 74 -3.25 -8.96 -12.77
N THR A 75 -4.22 -8.12 -12.43
CA THR A 75 -5.54 -8.09 -13.05
C THR A 75 -5.86 -6.64 -13.46
N LEU A 76 -6.28 -6.44 -14.69
CA LEU A 76 -6.87 -5.20 -15.17
C LEU A 76 -8.36 -5.46 -15.44
N ASP A 77 -9.20 -4.76 -14.70
CA ASP A 77 -10.63 -5.01 -14.63
C ASP A 77 -10.91 -6.47 -14.22
N ASN A 78 -11.35 -7.32 -15.13
CA ASN A 78 -11.58 -8.75 -14.89
C ASN A 78 -10.63 -9.67 -15.68
N LYS A 79 -9.55 -9.12 -16.27
CA LYS A 79 -8.63 -9.86 -17.13
C LYS A 79 -7.25 -9.95 -16.47
N ALA A 80 -6.71 -11.17 -16.41
CA ALA A 80 -5.33 -11.37 -16.01
C ALA A 80 -4.39 -10.73 -17.05
N ILE A 81 -3.38 -10.00 -16.56
CA ILE A 81 -2.34 -9.38 -17.40
C ILE A 81 -0.96 -9.75 -16.88
N LYS A 82 0.05 -9.62 -17.73
CA LYS A 82 1.46 -9.80 -17.34
C LYS A 82 2.10 -8.43 -17.10
N PRO A 83 2.98 -8.31 -16.09
CA PRO A 83 3.81 -7.12 -15.97
C PRO A 83 4.69 -6.98 -17.22
N GLY A 84 4.97 -5.73 -17.61
CA GLY A 84 5.94 -5.42 -18.67
C GLY A 84 7.39 -5.68 -18.22
N GLU A 85 8.33 -5.41 -19.12
CA GLU A 85 9.75 -5.37 -18.77
C GLU A 85 10.03 -4.24 -17.77
N ASP A 86 11.06 -4.42 -16.96
CA ASP A 86 11.46 -3.46 -15.90
C ASP A 86 10.30 -2.98 -15.00
N TYR A 87 9.35 -3.87 -14.73
CA TYR A 87 8.16 -3.55 -13.94
C TYR A 87 8.47 -3.45 -12.45
N TYR A 88 7.91 -2.44 -11.79
CA TYR A 88 7.86 -2.32 -10.32
C TYR A 88 6.44 -1.99 -9.85
N LEU A 89 5.89 -2.83 -8.96
CA LEU A 89 4.46 -2.81 -8.59
C LEU A 89 4.00 -1.47 -8.04
N THR A 90 4.80 -0.81 -7.20
CA THR A 90 4.46 0.50 -6.62
C THR A 90 4.24 1.56 -7.70
N GLU A 91 5.13 1.60 -8.69
CA GLU A 91 5.02 2.49 -9.85
C GLU A 91 3.83 2.12 -10.74
N GLY A 92 3.61 0.81 -10.97
CA GLY A 92 2.48 0.32 -11.75
C GLY A 92 1.12 0.70 -11.15
N ILE A 93 1.00 0.66 -9.83
CA ILE A 93 -0.21 1.09 -9.11
C ILE A 93 -0.46 2.59 -9.33
N THR A 94 0.55 3.44 -9.14
CA THR A 94 0.42 4.89 -9.37
C THR A 94 0.08 5.21 -10.82
N LYS A 95 0.78 4.56 -11.76
CA LYS A 95 0.55 4.76 -13.20
C LYS A 95 -0.91 4.50 -13.58
N HIS A 96 -1.49 3.40 -13.10
CA HIS A 96 -2.87 3.06 -13.44
C HIS A 96 -3.90 3.93 -12.70
N ALA A 97 -3.61 4.38 -11.48
CA ALA A 97 -4.42 5.39 -10.82
C ALA A 97 -4.50 6.68 -11.64
N ASN A 98 -3.35 7.17 -12.12
CA ASN A 98 -3.29 8.35 -13.00
C ASN A 98 -4.01 8.13 -14.36
N LEU A 99 -3.89 6.92 -14.94
CA LEU A 99 -4.62 6.59 -16.17
C LEU A 99 -6.13 6.64 -15.95
N PHE A 100 -6.65 6.08 -14.86
CA PHE A 100 -8.08 6.10 -14.56
C PHE A 100 -8.59 7.52 -14.32
N LEU A 101 -7.83 8.36 -13.62
CA LEU A 101 -8.19 9.77 -13.43
C LEU A 101 -8.19 10.56 -14.76
N ASN A 102 -7.16 10.39 -15.58
CA ASN A 102 -7.09 11.06 -16.88
C ASN A 102 -8.24 10.63 -17.81
N GLU A 103 -8.62 9.33 -17.79
CA GLU A 103 -9.80 8.84 -18.50
C GLU A 103 -11.09 9.46 -17.95
N HIS A 104 -11.21 9.58 -16.63
CA HIS A 104 -12.35 10.20 -15.97
C HIS A 104 -12.51 11.65 -16.38
N PHE A 105 -11.50 12.48 -16.23
CA PHE A 105 -11.52 13.89 -16.56
C PHE A 105 -11.78 14.13 -18.06
N LYS A 106 -11.32 13.23 -18.93
CA LYS A 106 -11.60 13.31 -20.37
C LYS A 106 -13.04 13.00 -20.72
N ASN A 107 -13.66 12.03 -20.06
CA ASN A 107 -14.92 11.42 -20.50
C ASN A 107 -16.12 11.76 -19.59
N SER A 108 -15.87 12.23 -18.38
CA SER A 108 -16.88 12.38 -17.31
C SER A 108 -16.50 13.48 -16.32
N SER A 109 -15.93 14.59 -16.81
CA SER A 109 -15.42 15.70 -15.97
C SER A 109 -16.48 16.37 -15.09
N ASP A 110 -17.75 16.22 -15.44
CA ASP A 110 -18.92 16.72 -14.72
C ASP A 110 -19.35 15.83 -13.53
N LYS A 111 -18.78 14.63 -13.43
CA LYS A 111 -19.13 13.68 -12.38
C LYS A 111 -18.07 13.68 -11.29
N PRO A 112 -18.46 13.52 -10.02
CA PRO A 112 -17.50 13.26 -8.95
C PRO A 112 -16.90 11.86 -9.13
N PHE A 113 -15.75 11.63 -8.52
CA PHE A 113 -15.10 10.31 -8.52
C PHE A 113 -14.69 9.87 -7.13
N PHE A 114 -14.51 8.56 -6.99
CA PHE A 114 -13.91 7.89 -5.86
C PHE A 114 -12.75 7.03 -6.35
N LEU A 115 -11.54 7.34 -5.91
CA LEU A 115 -10.35 6.54 -6.20
C LEU A 115 -9.81 5.93 -4.91
N TYR A 116 -9.77 4.60 -4.84
CA TYR A 116 -9.06 3.88 -3.80
C TYR A 116 -7.65 3.50 -4.28
N LEU A 117 -6.65 4.27 -3.85
CA LEU A 117 -5.24 3.99 -4.11
C LEU A 117 -4.71 3.02 -3.05
N ALA A 118 -4.81 1.73 -3.33
CA ALA A 118 -4.53 0.64 -2.40
C ALA A 118 -3.11 0.10 -2.56
N HIS A 119 -2.09 0.90 -2.19
CA HIS A 119 -0.70 0.50 -2.30
C HIS A 119 -0.39 -0.81 -1.58
N TYR A 120 0.46 -1.64 -2.19
CA TYR A 120 1.01 -2.83 -1.55
C TYR A 120 2.25 -2.51 -0.69
N ALA A 121 3.05 -1.53 -1.10
CA ALA A 121 4.15 -1.01 -0.31
C ALA A 121 3.66 -0.45 1.06
N PRO A 122 4.40 -0.67 2.14
CA PRO A 122 5.69 -1.36 2.26
C PRO A 122 5.59 -2.81 2.76
N HIS A 123 4.61 -3.58 2.31
CA HIS A 123 4.43 -5.00 2.70
C HIS A 123 5.61 -5.87 2.23
N LEU A 124 5.89 -6.93 2.93
CA LEU A 124 6.88 -7.95 2.51
C LEU A 124 6.46 -8.63 1.20
N PRO A 125 7.47 -9.08 0.37
CA PRO A 125 8.91 -9.00 0.55
C PRO A 125 9.46 -7.59 0.40
N LEU A 126 10.62 -7.31 1.05
CA LEU A 126 11.28 -6.01 0.92
C LEU A 126 11.97 -5.91 -0.45
N HIS A 127 11.35 -5.22 -1.37
CA HIS A 127 11.83 -4.97 -2.72
C HIS A 127 11.73 -3.48 -3.04
N ALA A 128 12.83 -2.87 -3.47
CA ALA A 128 12.87 -1.50 -3.96
C ALA A 128 13.91 -1.36 -5.07
N ARG A 129 13.81 -0.31 -5.84
CA ARG A 129 14.79 0.04 -6.87
C ARG A 129 16.15 0.32 -6.22
N PRO A 130 17.28 -0.12 -6.83
CA PRO A 130 18.62 0.11 -6.28
C PRO A 130 18.94 1.57 -6.00
N GLU A 131 18.53 2.47 -6.89
CA GLU A 131 18.69 3.92 -6.76
C GLU A 131 17.93 4.49 -5.56
N ASP A 132 16.74 3.98 -5.25
CA ASP A 132 15.97 4.37 -4.07
C ASP A 132 16.60 3.83 -2.79
N ILE A 133 17.10 2.59 -2.80
CA ILE A 133 17.84 2.01 -1.66
C ILE A 133 19.10 2.84 -1.35
N ALA A 134 19.82 3.27 -2.38
CA ALA A 134 21.05 4.05 -2.22
C ALA A 134 20.84 5.34 -1.40
N LYS A 135 19.67 5.98 -1.51
CA LYS A 135 19.31 7.19 -0.74
C LYS A 135 19.29 6.96 0.77
N TYR A 136 19.05 5.71 1.20
CA TYR A 136 18.80 5.37 2.60
C TYR A 136 19.90 4.53 3.24
N ARG A 137 20.89 4.06 2.48
CA ARG A 137 22.03 3.33 3.05
C ARG A 137 22.78 4.19 4.07
N GLY A 138 23.10 3.57 5.19
CA GLY A 138 23.82 4.20 6.29
C GLY A 138 22.96 5.02 7.25
N LYS A 139 21.71 5.36 6.90
CA LYS A 139 20.83 6.19 7.74
C LYS A 139 20.31 5.48 8.99
N PHE A 140 20.34 4.15 9.03
CA PHE A 140 19.78 3.36 10.13
C PHE A 140 20.84 2.71 11.03
N LYS A 141 22.11 3.10 10.92
CA LYS A 141 23.23 2.55 11.71
C LYS A 141 23.10 2.76 13.22
N LYS A 142 22.36 3.78 13.64
CA LYS A 142 22.08 4.04 15.06
C LYS A 142 21.20 2.97 15.70
N GLY A 143 20.55 2.12 14.89
CA GLY A 143 19.64 1.07 15.33
C GLY A 143 18.25 1.54 15.73
N TRP A 144 17.34 0.58 15.83
CA TRP A 144 15.91 0.88 16.05
C TRP A 144 15.59 1.47 17.42
N ASP A 145 16.34 1.14 18.48
CA ASP A 145 16.08 1.68 19.82
C ASP A 145 16.27 3.21 19.83
N LYS A 146 17.44 3.66 19.38
CA LYS A 146 17.75 5.10 19.31
C LYS A 146 16.89 5.85 18.30
N LEU A 147 16.69 5.28 17.11
CA LEU A 147 15.85 5.90 16.08
C LEU A 147 14.39 6.03 16.54
N ARG A 148 13.89 5.09 17.33
CA ARG A 148 12.54 5.15 17.90
C ARG A 148 12.39 6.30 18.90
N GLU A 149 13.39 6.51 19.75
CA GLU A 149 13.44 7.63 20.70
C GLU A 149 13.53 8.97 19.97
N GLU A 150 14.45 9.10 19.01
CA GLU A 150 14.62 10.31 18.20
C GLU A 150 13.33 10.65 17.42
N LYS A 151 12.65 9.64 16.89
CA LYS A 151 11.37 9.83 16.20
C LYS A 151 10.30 10.33 17.16
N TYR A 152 10.18 9.74 18.34
CA TYR A 152 9.23 10.16 19.36
C TYR A 152 9.45 11.62 19.77
N GLN A 153 10.68 11.99 20.12
CA GLN A 153 11.02 13.38 20.50
C GLN A 153 10.62 14.37 19.39
N ARG A 154 11.00 14.08 18.16
CA ARG A 154 10.63 14.92 17.02
C ARG A 154 9.12 15.03 16.81
N MET A 155 8.35 13.97 17.03
CA MET A 155 6.88 14.01 16.91
C MET A 155 6.26 14.90 17.99
N VAL A 156 6.79 14.89 19.21
CA VAL A 156 6.39 15.80 20.30
C VAL A 156 6.75 17.24 19.94
N GLU A 157 8.00 17.51 19.54
CA GLU A 157 8.49 18.84 19.15
C GLU A 157 7.68 19.45 17.99
N MET A 158 7.24 18.62 17.04
CA MET A 158 6.40 19.06 15.92
C MET A 158 4.91 19.18 16.27
N GLY A 159 4.50 18.85 17.48
CA GLY A 159 3.10 18.86 17.90
C GLY A 159 2.25 17.76 17.25
N VAL A 160 2.86 16.73 16.67
CA VAL A 160 2.15 15.58 16.07
C VAL A 160 1.52 14.70 17.14
N ILE A 161 2.17 14.60 18.30
CA ILE A 161 1.66 13.94 19.50
C ILE A 161 1.81 14.85 20.71
N ASP A 162 0.89 14.74 21.65
CA ASP A 162 0.95 15.49 22.91
C ASP A 162 2.11 14.99 23.79
N ALA A 163 2.80 15.92 24.48
CA ALA A 163 3.93 15.60 25.34
C ALA A 163 3.59 14.70 26.53
N SER A 164 2.30 14.62 26.92
CA SER A 164 1.81 13.70 27.96
C SER A 164 1.76 12.24 27.49
N VAL A 165 1.75 11.99 26.17
CA VAL A 165 1.74 10.64 25.59
C VAL A 165 3.13 10.02 25.71
N LYS A 166 3.30 9.09 26.62
CA LYS A 166 4.59 8.42 26.84
C LYS A 166 4.92 7.42 25.76
N LEU A 167 6.19 7.35 25.38
CA LEU A 167 6.70 6.30 24.50
C LEU A 167 6.43 4.92 25.13
N SER A 168 5.73 4.04 24.40
CA SER A 168 5.41 2.69 24.88
C SER A 168 6.68 1.87 25.13
N LYS A 169 6.60 0.89 26.02
CA LYS A 169 7.69 -0.06 26.22
C LYS A 169 7.98 -0.84 24.93
N LYS A 170 9.25 -1.13 24.69
CA LYS A 170 9.65 -1.99 23.58
C LYS A 170 9.09 -3.41 23.78
N VAL A 171 8.65 -4.03 22.69
CA VAL A 171 8.20 -5.43 22.71
C VAL A 171 9.35 -6.33 23.08
N SER A 172 9.17 -7.21 24.05
CA SER A 172 10.22 -8.09 24.59
C SER A 172 10.87 -9.05 23.58
N LEU A 173 10.15 -9.38 22.50
CA LEU A 173 10.66 -10.20 21.40
C LEU A 173 11.71 -9.48 20.54
N VAL A 174 11.78 -8.14 20.60
CA VAL A 174 12.73 -7.34 19.83
C VAL A 174 14.01 -7.16 20.65
N LYS A 175 15.09 -7.81 20.24
CA LYS A 175 16.40 -7.68 20.87
C LYS A 175 16.89 -6.22 20.85
N ASP A 176 17.66 -5.85 21.86
CA ASP A 176 18.36 -4.57 21.88
C ASP A 176 19.36 -4.51 20.72
N TRP A 177 19.42 -3.38 20.04
CA TRP A 177 20.29 -3.20 18.88
C TRP A 177 21.76 -3.49 19.22
N ASP A 178 22.24 -2.98 20.35
CA ASP A 178 23.62 -3.11 20.79
C ASP A 178 24.02 -4.54 21.20
N LYS A 179 23.02 -5.42 21.39
CA LYS A 179 23.24 -6.86 21.66
C LYS A 179 23.30 -7.71 20.40
N LEU A 180 23.13 -7.10 19.21
CA LEU A 180 23.30 -7.79 17.94
C LEU A 180 24.79 -7.81 17.54
N ASP A 181 25.23 -8.90 16.93
CA ASP A 181 26.54 -8.94 16.28
C ASP A 181 26.59 -7.97 15.08
N PRO A 182 27.79 -7.49 14.69
CA PRO A 182 27.94 -6.50 13.61
C PRO A 182 27.33 -6.94 12.27
N LYS A 183 27.44 -8.22 11.92
CA LYS A 183 26.87 -8.78 10.69
C LYS A 183 25.35 -8.69 10.70
N ARG A 184 24.73 -8.96 11.83
CA ARG A 184 23.28 -8.84 12.01
C ARG A 184 22.83 -7.39 11.98
N GLN A 185 23.57 -6.49 12.63
CA GLN A 185 23.29 -5.05 12.56
C GLN A 185 23.32 -4.54 11.12
N GLN A 186 24.35 -4.92 10.34
CA GLN A 186 24.46 -4.55 8.94
C GLN A 186 23.28 -5.09 8.10
N ALA A 187 22.87 -6.32 8.32
CA ALA A 187 21.73 -6.91 7.62
C ALA A 187 20.41 -6.22 7.97
N MET A 188 20.21 -5.80 9.23
CA MET A 188 19.01 -5.09 9.65
C MET A 188 19.01 -3.65 9.16
N GLU A 189 20.16 -2.98 9.14
CA GLU A 189 20.34 -1.65 8.55
C GLU A 189 19.93 -1.65 7.07
N LEU A 190 20.40 -2.63 6.30
CA LEU A 190 20.02 -2.77 4.90
C LEU A 190 18.52 -3.01 4.73
N ARG A 191 17.91 -3.85 5.56
CA ARG A 191 16.45 -4.08 5.51
C ARG A 191 15.67 -2.79 5.78
N MET A 192 16.11 -1.98 6.74
CA MET A 192 15.49 -0.69 7.01
C MET A 192 15.67 0.29 5.87
N ALA A 193 16.82 0.29 5.21
CA ALA A 193 17.07 1.10 4.01
C ALA A 193 16.13 0.71 2.86
N ILE A 194 15.94 -0.60 2.61
CA ILE A 194 15.00 -1.07 1.59
C ILE A 194 13.56 -0.69 1.95
N TYR A 195 13.16 -0.87 3.21
CA TYR A 195 11.83 -0.50 3.67
C TYR A 195 11.54 1.00 3.48
N ALA A 196 12.50 1.86 3.83
CA ALA A 196 12.40 3.29 3.62
C ALA A 196 12.33 3.67 2.12
N ALA A 197 13.10 2.98 1.28
CA ALA A 197 13.05 3.15 -0.17
C ALA A 197 11.70 2.77 -0.78
N MET A 198 11.04 1.74 -0.25
CA MET A 198 9.69 1.37 -0.67
C MET A 198 8.68 2.47 -0.36
N ILE A 199 8.80 3.09 0.82
CA ILE A 199 7.94 4.23 1.22
C ILE A 199 8.22 5.46 0.37
N ASP A 200 9.50 5.77 0.10
CA ASP A 200 9.91 6.88 -0.76
C ASP A 200 9.33 6.75 -2.18
N SER A 201 9.37 5.55 -2.75
CA SER A 201 8.75 5.28 -4.05
C SER A 201 7.23 5.47 -4.03
N MET A 202 6.57 5.02 -2.96
CA MET A 202 5.13 5.19 -2.78
C MET A 202 4.77 6.68 -2.65
N ASP A 203 5.49 7.44 -1.83
CA ASP A 203 5.27 8.87 -1.59
C ASP A 203 5.48 9.69 -2.87
N ARG A 204 6.51 9.37 -3.65
CA ARG A 204 6.73 9.97 -4.98
C ARG A 204 5.53 9.74 -5.91
N GLY A 205 5.01 8.51 -5.94
CA GLY A 205 3.81 8.19 -6.71
C GLY A 205 2.56 8.96 -6.25
N ILE A 206 2.38 9.15 -4.94
CA ILE A 206 1.31 9.99 -4.40
C ILE A 206 1.47 11.43 -4.87
N GLY A 207 2.70 11.96 -4.88
CA GLY A 207 3.01 13.29 -5.41
C GLY A 207 2.64 13.45 -6.90
N GLU A 208 2.89 12.43 -7.72
CA GLU A 208 2.47 12.40 -9.13
C GLU A 208 0.94 12.45 -9.27
N LEU A 209 0.23 11.68 -8.43
CA LEU A 209 -1.24 11.68 -8.42
C LEU A 209 -1.81 13.04 -8.03
N ILE A 210 -1.27 13.68 -6.99
CA ILE A 210 -1.65 15.02 -6.56
C ILE A 210 -1.40 16.04 -7.69
N THR A 211 -0.30 15.90 -8.42
CA THR A 211 0.00 16.75 -9.58
C THR A 211 -1.04 16.56 -10.68
N THR A 212 -1.49 15.34 -10.93
CA THR A 212 -2.58 15.07 -11.89
C THR A 212 -3.88 15.72 -11.45
N LEU A 213 -4.25 15.60 -10.16
CA LEU A 213 -5.46 16.25 -9.62
C LEU A 213 -5.44 17.77 -9.80
N LYS A 214 -4.33 18.42 -9.41
CA LYS A 214 -4.17 19.88 -9.54
C LYS A 214 -4.19 20.43 -10.97
N LYS A 215 -4.06 19.58 -11.98
CA LYS A 215 -4.19 20.00 -13.39
C LYS A 215 -5.65 20.08 -13.84
N HIS A 216 -6.56 19.53 -13.06
CA HIS A 216 -7.98 19.41 -13.40
C HIS A 216 -8.90 20.13 -12.37
N ASP A 217 -8.29 20.88 -11.42
CA ASP A 217 -8.97 21.89 -10.58
C ASP A 217 -9.15 23.23 -11.38
#